data_fc9ff1b12c7b89e8076ff38cf5284f2f
#
_entry.id   fc9ff1b12c7b89e8076ff38cf5284f2f
#
_cell.length_a   1.000
_cell.length_b   1.000
_cell.length_c   1.000
_cell.angle_alpha   90.00
_cell.angle_beta   90.00
_cell.angle_gamma   90.00
#
_symmetry.space_group_name_H-M   'P 1'
#
loop_
_entity.id
_entity.type
_entity.pdbx_description
1 polymer ?
#
loop_
_entity_poly.entity_id
_entity_poly.type
_entity_poly.pdbx_seq_one_letter_code
_entity_poly.pdbx_strand_id
1 'polypeptide(L)'
;MAVTDVERLAPRDGWRQRTADRPVLLAAIGALCISSSGVLVELAAQGAATTAFFRCALALPLLLPLAFREQRRLGPRSRRARLTAILAGVFFAVDLVLWTHAINEVGAGIATVLGNLQVVFVAAAAWILFAERPTARFALALPVVFVGVVLVSGLAGRPSFGGHPVAGIVFGVGTSLAYAAFLLILRGATGTPHVAGPLLDATASSAVGSLILGAVFGTLDFAPPLRSLGWLLMLAVTSQTVGWMFITSSLPRLPRAISSLMLLLQPVAALGLAALVLSERPTWVQLLGAVLICGGVLAVARHAMPGTGDKPDPTRLRGRAG
;
A
#
# COMPACT_ATOMS: atom_id res chain seq x y z
N MET A 1 4.75 -42.67 29.70
CA MET A 1 4.86 -41.57 30.66
C MET A 1 6.13 -40.81 30.34
N ALA A 2 6.07 -39.56 29.91
CA ALA A 2 7.13 -38.62 29.51
C ALA A 2 7.11 -38.13 28.04
N VAL A 3 6.05 -37.43 27.65
CA VAL A 3 6.05 -36.58 26.45
C VAL A 3 5.44 -35.15 26.73
N THR A 4 5.09 -34.88 28.00
CA THR A 4 4.27 -33.68 28.36
C THR A 4 5.05 -32.51 28.98
N ASP A 5 6.38 -32.54 29.09
CA ASP A 5 7.11 -31.49 29.84
C ASP A 5 8.07 -30.58 29.02
N VAL A 6 8.16 -30.75 27.71
CA VAL A 6 9.03 -29.88 26.87
C VAL A 6 8.32 -28.60 26.37
N GLU A 7 6.99 -28.53 26.48
CA GLU A 7 6.21 -27.37 26.01
C GLU A 7 6.16 -26.18 26.99
N ARG A 8 6.74 -26.29 28.19
CA ARG A 8 6.58 -25.26 29.27
C ARG A 8 7.72 -24.26 29.39
N LEU A 9 8.76 -24.30 28.56
CA LEU A 9 9.95 -23.44 28.74
C LEU A 9 10.24 -22.45 27.62
N ALA A 10 9.26 -22.11 26.76
CA ALA A 10 9.41 -20.95 25.89
C ALA A 10 9.09 -19.66 26.70
N PRO A 11 9.97 -18.66 26.75
CA PRO A 11 9.66 -17.38 27.36
C PRO A 11 8.46 -16.78 26.65
N ARG A 12 7.35 -16.68 27.34
CA ARG A 12 6.14 -16.02 26.88
C ARG A 12 6.41 -14.51 26.87
N ASP A 13 6.87 -13.96 25.74
CA ASP A 13 6.93 -12.53 25.51
C ASP A 13 5.51 -11.94 25.57
N GLY A 14 5.03 -11.63 26.77
CA GLY A 14 3.64 -11.25 27.05
C GLY A 14 3.17 -10.00 26.30
N TRP A 15 4.09 -9.13 25.84
CA TRP A 15 3.75 -7.98 25.00
C TRP A 15 3.47 -8.40 23.53
N ARG A 16 4.13 -9.43 23.02
CA ARG A 16 3.90 -9.98 21.67
C ARG A 16 2.57 -10.70 21.52
N GLN A 17 2.12 -11.41 22.56
CA GLN A 17 0.79 -12.02 22.58
C GLN A 17 -0.29 -10.94 22.61
N ARG A 18 -0.15 -9.91 23.44
CA ARG A 18 -1.11 -8.78 23.53
C ARG A 18 -1.25 -7.98 22.24
N THR A 19 -0.17 -7.82 21.45
CA THR A 19 -0.23 -7.16 20.13
C THR A 19 -0.71 -8.10 19.03
N ALA A 20 -0.41 -9.40 19.10
CA ALA A 20 -0.95 -10.40 18.18
C ALA A 20 -2.47 -10.56 18.31
N ASP A 21 -3.03 -10.27 19.49
CA ASP A 21 -4.46 -10.39 19.80
C ASP A 21 -5.29 -9.17 19.36
N ARG A 22 -4.68 -8.13 18.75
CA ARG A 22 -5.39 -6.91 18.31
C ARG A 22 -5.07 -6.54 16.87
N PRO A 23 -5.38 -7.39 15.88
CA PRO A 23 -5.02 -7.13 14.49
C PRO A 23 -5.71 -5.87 13.91
N VAL A 24 -6.90 -5.51 14.41
CA VAL A 24 -7.61 -4.28 14.03
C VAL A 24 -6.82 -3.04 14.44
N LEU A 25 -6.32 -3.01 15.68
CA LEU A 25 -5.54 -1.86 16.18
C LEU A 25 -4.23 -1.70 15.41
N LEU A 26 -3.53 -2.81 15.15
CA LEU A 26 -2.29 -2.76 14.37
C LEU A 26 -2.55 -2.30 12.93
N ALA A 27 -3.62 -2.80 12.30
CA ALA A 27 -4.01 -2.35 10.97
C ALA A 27 -4.37 -0.86 10.94
N ALA A 28 -5.09 -0.35 11.96
CA ALA A 28 -5.45 1.05 12.07
C ALA A 28 -4.20 1.94 12.25
N ILE A 29 -3.28 1.57 13.15
CA ILE A 29 -2.01 2.29 13.34
C ILE A 29 -1.20 2.25 12.04
N GLY A 30 -1.10 1.08 11.40
CA GLY A 30 -0.40 0.95 10.12
C GLY A 30 -1.00 1.83 9.03
N ALA A 31 -2.33 1.88 8.92
CA ALA A 31 -3.04 2.73 7.99
C ALA A 31 -2.76 4.23 8.27
N LEU A 32 -2.80 4.69 9.52
CA LEU A 32 -2.48 6.06 9.90
C LEU A 32 -1.00 6.40 9.61
N CYS A 33 -0.08 5.49 9.89
CA CYS A 33 1.34 5.66 9.55
C CYS A 33 1.54 5.82 8.02
N ILE A 34 0.85 5.02 7.21
CA ILE A 34 0.92 5.15 5.75
C ILE A 34 0.23 6.45 5.29
N SER A 35 -0.88 6.84 5.90
CA SER A 35 -1.62 8.07 5.56
C SER A 35 -0.78 9.33 5.79
N SER A 36 0.13 9.34 6.74
CA SER A 36 1.04 10.46 6.99
C SER A 36 2.09 10.65 5.89
N SER A 37 2.29 9.67 5.02
CA SER A 37 3.37 9.70 4.04
C SER A 37 3.27 10.86 3.05
N GLY A 38 2.07 11.21 2.58
CA GLY A 38 1.88 12.34 1.67
C GLY A 38 2.33 13.67 2.28
N VAL A 39 1.94 13.90 3.54
CA VAL A 39 2.35 15.08 4.29
C VAL A 39 3.87 15.12 4.50
N LEU A 40 4.48 13.98 4.84
CA LEU A 40 5.93 13.90 5.05
C LEU A 40 6.73 14.11 3.76
N VAL A 41 6.21 13.66 2.62
CA VAL A 41 6.77 13.92 1.28
C VAL A 41 6.76 15.41 0.99
N GLU A 42 5.64 16.09 1.22
CA GLU A 42 5.49 17.53 0.99
C GLU A 42 6.43 18.34 1.91
N LEU A 43 6.50 17.98 3.20
CA LEU A 43 7.39 18.63 4.17
C LEU A 43 8.89 18.38 3.86
N ALA A 44 9.22 17.26 3.25
CA ALA A 44 10.59 16.99 2.81
C ALA A 44 11.01 17.90 1.65
N ALA A 45 10.06 18.37 0.83
CA ALA A 45 10.26 19.30 -0.27
C ALA A 45 11.42 18.89 -1.20
N GLN A 46 11.47 17.61 -1.57
CA GLN A 46 12.50 17.02 -2.42
C GLN A 46 11.91 16.48 -3.72
N GLY A 47 12.76 16.36 -4.75
CA GLY A 47 12.38 15.75 -6.01
C GLY A 47 11.86 14.32 -5.85
N ALA A 48 10.99 13.88 -6.77
CA ALA A 48 10.29 12.61 -6.66
C ALA A 48 11.22 11.40 -6.52
N ALA A 49 12.27 11.35 -7.34
CA ALA A 49 13.24 10.26 -7.28
C ALA A 49 14.09 10.28 -6.00
N THR A 50 14.51 11.48 -5.54
CA THR A 50 15.22 11.68 -4.27
C THR A 50 14.37 11.18 -3.09
N THR A 51 13.11 11.61 -3.03
CA THR A 51 12.16 11.20 -1.98
C THR A 51 11.96 9.70 -1.97
N ALA A 52 11.69 9.08 -3.12
CA ALA A 52 11.50 7.64 -3.24
C ALA A 52 12.76 6.84 -2.87
N PHE A 53 13.94 7.31 -3.31
CA PHE A 53 15.22 6.70 -2.97
C PHE A 53 15.49 6.73 -1.47
N PHE A 54 15.49 7.91 -0.84
CA PHE A 54 15.80 8.04 0.59
C PHE A 54 14.77 7.37 1.48
N ARG A 55 13.48 7.46 1.14
CA ARG A 55 12.41 6.72 1.85
C ARG A 55 12.73 5.22 1.94
N CYS A 56 13.14 4.62 0.83
CA CYS A 56 13.46 3.20 0.79
C CYS A 56 14.84 2.90 1.38
N ALA A 57 15.87 3.65 1.03
CA ALA A 57 17.25 3.44 1.50
C ALA A 57 17.35 3.54 3.02
N LEU A 58 16.76 4.57 3.64
CA LEU A 58 16.76 4.77 5.08
C LEU A 58 15.93 3.73 5.85
N ALA A 59 14.98 3.04 5.18
CA ALA A 59 14.22 1.95 5.79
C ALA A 59 15.01 0.63 5.85
N LEU A 60 16.02 0.43 4.98
CA LEU A 60 16.75 -0.83 4.91
C LEU A 60 17.45 -1.21 6.22
N PRO A 61 18.16 -0.29 6.93
CA PRO A 61 18.78 -0.62 8.23
C PRO A 61 17.76 -1.08 9.28
N LEU A 62 16.52 -0.62 9.19
CA LEU A 62 15.44 -0.98 10.11
C LEU A 62 14.81 -2.34 9.75
N LEU A 63 14.62 -2.60 8.47
CA LEU A 63 14.02 -3.85 7.97
C LEU A 63 14.99 -5.02 8.02
N LEU A 64 16.28 -4.79 7.83
CA LEU A 64 17.30 -5.82 7.79
C LEU A 64 17.33 -6.70 9.05
N PRO A 65 17.42 -6.17 10.30
CA PRO A 65 17.41 -6.98 11.50
C PRO A 65 16.08 -7.73 11.69
N LEU A 66 14.96 -7.16 11.25
CA LEU A 66 13.64 -7.81 11.31
C LEU A 66 13.58 -9.00 10.36
N ALA A 67 14.01 -8.82 9.11
CA ALA A 67 14.06 -9.88 8.11
C ALA A 67 15.04 -11.01 8.51
N PHE A 68 16.19 -10.65 9.10
CA PHE A 68 17.16 -11.61 9.57
C PHE A 68 16.63 -12.46 10.76
N ARG A 69 15.93 -11.83 11.71
CA ARG A 69 15.26 -12.54 12.81
C ARG A 69 14.16 -13.45 12.31
N GLU A 70 13.38 -12.99 11.31
CA GLU A 70 12.34 -13.77 10.67
C GLU A 70 12.92 -15.00 9.97
N GLN A 71 13.99 -14.83 9.18
CA GLN A 71 14.67 -15.93 8.49
C GLN A 71 15.28 -16.95 9.45
N ARG A 72 15.82 -16.52 10.59
CA ARG A 72 16.32 -17.44 11.64
C ARG A 72 15.21 -18.30 12.26
N ARG A 73 13.98 -17.77 12.34
CA ARG A 73 12.83 -18.46 12.96
C ARG A 73 12.06 -19.34 11.99
N LEU A 74 11.87 -18.89 10.76
CA LEU A 74 11.00 -19.52 9.77
C LEU A 74 11.78 -20.25 8.67
N GLY A 75 13.11 -20.14 8.69
CA GLY A 75 13.97 -20.68 7.63
C GLY A 75 14.13 -19.76 6.42
N PRO A 76 14.96 -20.15 5.44
CA PRO A 76 15.23 -19.36 4.25
C PRO A 76 14.04 -19.37 3.28
N ARG A 77 13.81 -18.23 2.63
CA ARG A 77 12.80 -18.10 1.57
C ARG A 77 13.32 -18.71 0.26
N SER A 78 12.43 -19.24 -0.57
CA SER A 78 12.76 -19.75 -1.88
C SER A 78 13.31 -18.65 -2.80
N ARG A 79 14.18 -19.01 -3.74
CA ARG A 79 14.72 -18.08 -4.74
C ARG A 79 13.60 -17.41 -5.54
N ARG A 80 12.55 -18.17 -5.88
CA ARG A 80 11.38 -17.64 -6.61
C ARG A 80 10.67 -16.55 -5.80
N ALA A 81 10.39 -16.78 -4.51
CA ALA A 81 9.74 -15.80 -3.65
C ALA A 81 10.57 -14.50 -3.52
N ARG A 82 11.90 -14.62 -3.44
CA ARG A 82 12.80 -13.44 -3.41
C ARG A 82 12.76 -12.66 -4.73
N LEU A 83 12.89 -13.35 -5.87
CA LEU A 83 12.83 -12.71 -7.18
C LEU A 83 11.47 -12.02 -7.43
N THR A 84 10.38 -12.65 -6.99
CA THR A 84 9.05 -12.05 -7.07
C THR A 84 8.95 -10.79 -6.20
N ALA A 85 9.50 -10.79 -4.99
CA ALA A 85 9.53 -9.59 -4.14
C ALA A 85 10.41 -8.47 -4.73
N ILE A 86 11.55 -8.81 -5.34
CA ILE A 86 12.42 -7.86 -6.07
C ILE A 86 11.66 -7.24 -7.25
N LEU A 87 10.98 -8.07 -8.06
CA LEU A 87 10.17 -7.56 -9.17
C LEU A 87 9.05 -6.64 -8.69
N ALA A 88 8.36 -7.00 -7.60
CA ALA A 88 7.38 -6.14 -6.98
C ALA A 88 7.97 -4.77 -6.61
N GLY A 89 9.18 -4.75 -6.05
CA GLY A 89 9.86 -3.50 -5.67
C GLY A 89 10.21 -2.59 -6.85
N VAL A 90 10.42 -3.13 -8.06
CA VAL A 90 10.58 -2.31 -9.27
C VAL A 90 9.29 -1.52 -9.56
N PHE A 91 8.13 -2.17 -9.51
CA PHE A 91 6.84 -1.49 -9.69
C PHE A 91 6.56 -0.50 -8.55
N PHE A 92 7.01 -0.81 -7.34
CA PHE A 92 6.90 0.10 -6.21
C PHE A 92 7.78 1.35 -6.37
N ALA A 93 8.97 1.24 -7.01
CA ALA A 93 9.78 2.41 -7.35
C ALA A 93 9.04 3.35 -8.33
N VAL A 94 8.43 2.78 -9.37
CA VAL A 94 7.63 3.54 -10.34
C VAL A 94 6.45 4.22 -9.64
N ASP A 95 5.73 3.47 -8.80
CA ASP A 95 4.64 3.99 -7.99
C ASP A 95 5.07 5.20 -7.16
N LEU A 96 6.12 5.06 -6.35
CA LEU A 96 6.58 6.12 -5.46
C LEU A 96 7.00 7.40 -6.20
N VAL A 97 7.65 7.26 -7.34
CA VAL A 97 8.06 8.41 -8.16
C VAL A 97 6.84 9.10 -8.76
N LEU A 98 5.91 8.35 -9.38
CA LEU A 98 4.69 8.90 -9.95
C LEU A 98 3.79 9.52 -8.87
N TRP A 99 3.68 8.88 -7.71
CA TRP A 99 2.88 9.39 -6.60
C TRP A 99 3.42 10.71 -6.05
N THR A 100 4.74 10.86 -5.94
CA THR A 100 5.34 12.13 -5.53
C THR A 100 5.09 13.24 -6.58
N HIS A 101 5.14 12.91 -7.87
CA HIS A 101 4.72 13.86 -8.91
C HIS A 101 3.25 14.22 -8.79
N ALA A 102 2.37 13.26 -8.52
CA ALA A 102 0.95 13.55 -8.30
C ALA A 102 0.73 14.49 -7.09
N ILE A 103 1.47 14.29 -5.99
CA ILE A 103 1.42 15.19 -4.82
C ILE A 103 1.75 16.62 -5.22
N ASN A 104 2.81 16.84 -5.97
CA ASN A 104 3.25 18.16 -6.40
C ASN A 104 2.19 18.89 -7.29
N GLU A 105 1.38 18.12 -8.03
CA GLU A 105 0.40 18.69 -8.97
C GLU A 105 -1.00 18.86 -8.37
N VAL A 106 -1.44 18.00 -7.46
CA VAL A 106 -2.81 18.00 -6.94
C VAL A 106 -2.90 17.98 -5.41
N GLY A 107 -1.77 18.00 -4.71
CA GLY A 107 -1.67 17.94 -3.25
C GLY A 107 -1.69 16.51 -2.69
N ALA A 108 -1.20 16.38 -1.44
CA ALA A 108 -0.98 15.09 -0.79
C ALA A 108 -2.28 14.30 -0.54
N GLY A 109 -3.34 15.01 -0.13
CA GLY A 109 -4.64 14.40 0.13
C GLY A 109 -5.26 13.79 -1.13
N ILE A 110 -5.34 14.58 -2.21
CA ILE A 110 -5.94 14.16 -3.49
C ILE A 110 -5.10 13.07 -4.16
N ALA A 111 -3.78 13.21 -4.19
CA ALA A 111 -2.88 12.20 -4.75
C ALA A 111 -3.08 10.83 -4.06
N THR A 112 -3.31 10.81 -2.74
CA THR A 112 -3.60 9.58 -2.00
C THR A 112 -4.97 9.00 -2.34
N VAL A 113 -5.99 9.85 -2.56
CA VAL A 113 -7.31 9.40 -3.03
C VAL A 113 -7.20 8.76 -4.42
N LEU A 114 -6.49 9.41 -5.35
CA LEU A 114 -6.23 8.85 -6.69
C LEU A 114 -5.46 7.52 -6.60
N GLY A 115 -4.44 7.43 -5.74
CA GLY A 115 -3.68 6.21 -5.50
C GLY A 115 -4.55 5.01 -5.10
N ASN A 116 -5.69 5.23 -4.45
CA ASN A 116 -6.63 4.17 -4.09
C ASN A 116 -7.41 3.55 -5.27
N LEU A 117 -7.35 4.13 -6.48
CA LEU A 117 -7.86 3.50 -7.70
C LEU A 117 -7.18 2.16 -8.00
N GLN A 118 -6.05 1.86 -7.37
CA GLN A 118 -5.40 0.55 -7.41
C GLN A 118 -6.37 -0.62 -7.15
N VAL A 119 -7.37 -0.45 -6.27
CA VAL A 119 -8.36 -1.51 -5.99
C VAL A 119 -9.16 -1.85 -7.24
N VAL A 120 -9.49 -0.86 -8.06
CA VAL A 120 -10.17 -1.06 -9.35
C VAL A 120 -9.26 -1.80 -10.32
N PHE A 121 -7.98 -1.42 -10.40
CA PHE A 121 -7.00 -2.08 -11.27
C PHE A 121 -6.70 -3.51 -10.82
N VAL A 122 -6.60 -3.76 -9.50
CA VAL A 122 -6.46 -5.13 -8.96
C VAL A 122 -7.66 -6.00 -9.33
N ALA A 123 -8.88 -5.47 -9.21
CA ALA A 123 -10.09 -6.20 -9.59
C ALA A 123 -10.19 -6.45 -11.11
N ALA A 124 -9.80 -5.45 -11.92
CA ALA A 124 -9.73 -5.60 -13.38
C ALA A 124 -8.68 -6.64 -13.79
N ALA A 125 -7.50 -6.62 -13.15
CA ALA A 125 -6.46 -7.63 -13.41
C ALA A 125 -6.91 -9.03 -13.00
N ALA A 126 -7.63 -9.19 -11.89
CA ALA A 126 -8.20 -10.47 -11.49
C ALA A 126 -9.18 -11.01 -12.56
N TRP A 127 -9.99 -10.14 -13.14
CA TRP A 127 -10.87 -10.50 -14.25
C TRP A 127 -10.09 -10.95 -15.48
N ILE A 128 -9.11 -10.18 -15.92
CA ILE A 128 -8.35 -10.44 -17.15
C ILE A 128 -7.47 -11.69 -17.01
N LEU A 129 -6.76 -11.82 -15.88
CA LEU A 129 -5.76 -12.88 -15.68
C LEU A 129 -6.35 -14.21 -15.20
N PHE A 130 -7.44 -14.17 -14.45
CA PHE A 130 -8.04 -15.35 -13.84
C PHE A 130 -9.43 -15.67 -14.39
N ALA A 131 -9.89 -14.92 -15.43
CA ALA A 131 -11.22 -15.06 -16.04
C ALA A 131 -12.38 -14.98 -15.01
N GLU A 132 -12.14 -14.36 -13.87
CA GLU A 132 -13.17 -14.09 -12.86
C GLU A 132 -14.13 -13.04 -13.41
N ARG A 133 -15.38 -13.44 -13.67
CA ARG A 133 -16.38 -12.50 -14.23
C ARG A 133 -16.63 -11.35 -13.28
N PRO A 134 -16.52 -10.08 -13.75
CA PRO A 134 -16.78 -8.94 -12.90
C PRO A 134 -18.24 -8.97 -12.43
N THR A 135 -18.44 -8.68 -11.16
CA THR A 135 -19.78 -8.57 -10.61
C THR A 135 -20.49 -7.33 -11.19
N ALA A 136 -21.84 -7.37 -11.27
CA ALA A 136 -22.61 -6.20 -11.70
C ALA A 136 -22.27 -4.94 -10.87
N ARG A 137 -21.91 -5.12 -9.59
CA ARG A 137 -21.49 -4.02 -8.71
C ARG A 137 -20.15 -3.40 -9.12
N PHE A 138 -19.21 -4.22 -9.61
CA PHE A 138 -17.97 -3.70 -10.19
C PHE A 138 -18.24 -2.82 -11.40
N ALA A 139 -19.11 -3.30 -12.32
CA ALA A 139 -19.49 -2.55 -13.51
C ALA A 139 -20.20 -1.23 -13.17
N LEU A 140 -21.04 -1.23 -12.12
CA LEU A 140 -21.73 -0.03 -11.62
C LEU A 140 -20.79 0.93 -10.87
N ALA A 141 -19.74 0.41 -10.21
CA ALA A 141 -18.78 1.25 -9.50
C ALA A 141 -17.85 2.02 -10.45
N LEU A 142 -17.55 1.47 -11.65
CA LEU A 142 -16.64 2.12 -12.59
C LEU A 142 -17.07 3.53 -13.01
N PRO A 143 -18.32 3.79 -13.48
CA PRO A 143 -18.74 5.14 -13.83
C PRO A 143 -18.76 6.08 -12.62
N VAL A 144 -19.11 5.59 -11.42
CA VAL A 144 -19.08 6.39 -10.18
C VAL A 144 -17.66 6.82 -9.84
N VAL A 145 -16.69 5.90 -9.92
CA VAL A 145 -15.27 6.18 -9.69
C VAL A 145 -14.75 7.16 -10.75
N PHE A 146 -15.12 6.97 -12.03
CA PHE A 146 -14.72 7.87 -13.11
C PHE A 146 -15.23 9.31 -12.90
N VAL A 147 -16.52 9.48 -12.56
CA VAL A 147 -17.06 10.79 -12.17
C VAL A 147 -16.31 11.37 -10.97
N GLY A 148 -16.02 10.54 -9.96
CA GLY A 148 -15.21 10.93 -8.80
C GLY A 148 -13.83 11.45 -9.19
N VAL A 149 -13.13 10.79 -10.11
CA VAL A 149 -11.83 11.24 -10.63
C VAL A 149 -11.92 12.60 -11.32
N VAL A 150 -12.95 12.79 -12.16
CA VAL A 150 -13.18 14.10 -12.83
C VAL A 150 -13.44 15.21 -11.82
N LEU A 151 -14.23 14.95 -10.78
CA LEU A 151 -14.53 15.96 -9.75
C LEU A 151 -13.31 16.28 -8.88
N VAL A 152 -12.51 15.28 -8.51
CA VAL A 152 -11.29 15.46 -7.70
C VAL A 152 -10.22 16.22 -8.47
N SER A 153 -10.15 16.05 -9.79
CA SER A 153 -9.12 16.65 -10.64
C SER A 153 -9.10 18.17 -10.65
N GLY A 154 -10.18 18.82 -10.21
CA GLY A 154 -10.34 20.27 -10.32
C GLY A 154 -10.70 20.76 -11.72
N LEU A 155 -10.91 19.87 -12.70
CA LEU A 155 -11.36 20.24 -14.04
C LEU A 155 -12.75 20.92 -14.03
N ALA A 156 -13.56 20.63 -13.02
CA ALA A 156 -14.89 21.25 -12.82
C ALA A 156 -14.85 22.56 -12.01
N GLY A 157 -13.66 23.11 -11.69
CA GLY A 157 -13.50 24.32 -10.91
C GLY A 157 -12.07 24.87 -10.92
N ARG A 158 -11.77 25.86 -10.08
CA ARG A 158 -10.39 26.33 -9.90
C ARG A 158 -9.59 25.28 -9.16
N PRO A 159 -8.40 24.85 -9.65
CA PRO A 159 -7.54 23.94 -8.93
C PRO A 159 -7.14 24.58 -7.58
N SER A 160 -7.29 23.81 -6.49
CA SER A 160 -6.94 24.30 -5.15
C SER A 160 -5.43 24.23 -4.90
N PHE A 161 -4.70 23.41 -5.66
CA PHE A 161 -3.26 23.14 -5.53
C PHE A 161 -2.67 22.79 -6.89
N GLY A 162 -1.37 23.08 -7.07
CA GLY A 162 -0.60 22.70 -8.24
C GLY A 162 -0.93 23.47 -9.51
N GLY A 163 0.00 23.40 -10.48
CA GLY A 163 -0.13 24.13 -11.75
C GLY A 163 -0.88 23.36 -12.84
N HIS A 164 -0.92 22.02 -12.77
CA HIS A 164 -1.34 21.17 -13.88
C HIS A 164 -2.25 20.01 -13.45
N PRO A 165 -3.55 20.24 -13.24
CA PRO A 165 -4.50 19.21 -12.76
C PRO A 165 -4.53 17.94 -13.62
N VAL A 166 -4.40 18.08 -14.94
CA VAL A 166 -4.36 16.93 -15.86
C VAL A 166 -3.14 16.06 -15.63
N ALA A 167 -1.96 16.68 -15.42
CA ALA A 167 -0.74 15.94 -15.09
C ALA A 167 -0.89 15.19 -13.76
N GLY A 168 -1.48 15.82 -12.74
CA GLY A 168 -1.78 15.19 -11.47
C GLY A 168 -2.67 13.95 -11.58
N ILE A 169 -3.69 13.97 -12.46
CA ILE A 169 -4.52 12.79 -12.74
C ILE A 169 -3.70 11.70 -13.43
N VAL A 170 -2.93 12.07 -14.47
CA VAL A 170 -2.12 11.10 -15.21
C VAL A 170 -1.13 10.41 -14.27
N PHE A 171 -0.43 11.17 -13.43
CA PHE A 171 0.47 10.61 -12.41
C PHE A 171 -0.29 9.79 -11.37
N GLY A 172 -1.45 10.24 -10.89
CA GLY A 172 -2.28 9.55 -9.92
C GLY A 172 -2.86 8.22 -10.44
N VAL A 173 -3.26 8.16 -11.71
CA VAL A 173 -3.69 6.91 -12.36
C VAL A 173 -2.49 6.00 -12.60
N GLY A 174 -1.36 6.56 -13.05
CA GLY A 174 -0.12 5.82 -13.26
C GLY A 174 0.39 5.16 -11.98
N THR A 175 0.41 5.90 -10.87
CA THR A 175 0.75 5.37 -9.54
C THR A 175 -0.18 4.25 -9.12
N SER A 176 -1.50 4.41 -9.32
CA SER A 176 -2.48 3.38 -8.99
C SER A 176 -2.25 2.08 -9.75
N LEU A 177 -1.89 2.17 -11.02
CA LEU A 177 -1.59 1.01 -11.87
C LEU A 177 -0.28 0.33 -11.42
N ALA A 178 0.77 1.11 -11.17
CA ALA A 178 2.06 0.61 -10.68
C ALA A 178 1.92 -0.04 -9.29
N TYR A 179 1.15 0.58 -8.40
CA TYR A 179 0.86 0.05 -7.08
C TYR A 179 0.00 -1.21 -7.12
N ALA A 180 -0.98 -1.31 -8.03
CA ALA A 180 -1.74 -2.53 -8.26
C ALA A 180 -0.83 -3.68 -8.73
N ALA A 181 0.08 -3.41 -9.67
CA ALA A 181 1.08 -4.39 -10.11
C ALA A 181 1.99 -4.83 -8.96
N PHE A 182 2.51 -3.87 -8.17
CA PHE A 182 3.29 -4.17 -6.96
C PHE A 182 2.55 -5.13 -6.02
N LEU A 183 1.28 -4.82 -5.67
CA LEU A 183 0.50 -5.64 -4.74
C LEU A 183 0.21 -7.04 -5.29
N LEU A 184 -0.14 -7.15 -6.57
CA LEU A 184 -0.42 -8.44 -7.21
C LEU A 184 0.81 -9.33 -7.27
N ILE A 185 1.97 -8.76 -7.61
CA ILE A 185 3.24 -9.48 -7.68
C ILE A 185 3.70 -9.85 -6.27
N LEU A 186 3.62 -8.92 -5.31
CA LEU A 186 4.04 -9.18 -3.93
C LEU A 186 3.20 -10.30 -3.27
N ARG A 187 1.90 -10.40 -3.59
CA ARG A 187 1.07 -11.52 -3.16
C ARG A 187 1.63 -12.87 -3.57
N GLY A 188 2.22 -12.97 -4.76
CA GLY A 188 2.89 -14.19 -5.22
C GLY A 188 4.14 -14.56 -4.40
N ALA A 189 4.76 -13.57 -3.75
CA ALA A 189 5.92 -13.77 -2.87
C ALA A 189 5.52 -14.15 -1.42
N THR A 190 4.28 -13.84 -1.00
CA THR A 190 3.81 -13.97 0.38
C THR A 190 3.02 -15.27 0.67
N GLY A 191 3.12 -16.29 -0.19
CA GLY A 191 2.59 -17.64 0.10
C GLY A 191 3.23 -18.36 1.30
N THR A 192 4.09 -17.64 2.05
CA THR A 192 4.83 -18.08 3.24
C THR A 192 4.49 -17.16 4.43
N PRO A 193 4.69 -17.59 5.67
CA PRO A 193 4.46 -16.77 6.86
C PRO A 193 5.44 -15.59 7.01
N HIS A 194 6.32 -15.36 6.03
CA HIS A 194 7.28 -14.28 6.02
C HIS A 194 6.62 -12.94 5.66
N VAL A 195 6.96 -11.90 6.40
CA VAL A 195 6.49 -10.52 6.22
C VAL A 195 7.67 -9.56 6.00
N ALA A 196 8.63 -9.57 6.93
CA ALA A 196 9.76 -8.64 6.90
C ALA A 196 10.72 -8.91 5.74
N GLY A 197 10.92 -10.18 5.41
CA GLY A 197 11.82 -10.56 4.32
C GLY A 197 11.35 -10.10 2.94
N PRO A 198 10.11 -10.39 2.50
CA PRO A 198 9.56 -9.86 1.24
C PRO A 198 9.54 -8.33 1.20
N LEU A 199 9.20 -7.67 2.32
CA LEU A 199 9.21 -6.23 2.42
C LEU A 199 10.63 -5.64 2.26
N LEU A 200 11.63 -6.26 2.86
CA LEU A 200 13.04 -5.88 2.70
C LEU A 200 13.47 -5.97 1.24
N ASP A 201 13.23 -7.10 0.56
CA ASP A 201 13.63 -7.31 -0.83
C ASP A 201 12.94 -6.30 -1.77
N ALA A 202 11.64 -6.06 -1.58
CA ALA A 202 10.89 -5.08 -2.35
C ALA A 202 11.38 -3.64 -2.08
N THR A 203 11.64 -3.28 -0.82
CA THR A 203 12.15 -1.95 -0.46
C THR A 203 13.56 -1.72 -1.00
N ALA A 204 14.44 -2.72 -0.94
CA ALA A 204 15.79 -2.63 -1.51
C ALA A 204 15.76 -2.45 -3.02
N SER A 205 14.95 -3.26 -3.71
CA SER A 205 14.74 -3.14 -5.15
C SER A 205 14.11 -1.80 -5.53
N SER A 206 13.19 -1.28 -4.72
CA SER A 206 12.59 0.05 -4.94
C SER A 206 13.61 1.18 -4.75
N ALA A 207 14.53 1.08 -3.78
CA ALA A 207 15.62 2.04 -3.63
C ALA A 207 16.50 2.06 -4.89
N VAL A 208 16.90 0.89 -5.40
CA VAL A 208 17.69 0.77 -6.64
C VAL A 208 16.92 1.29 -7.84
N GLY A 209 15.63 0.93 -7.97
CA GLY A 209 14.77 1.41 -9.05
C GLY A 209 14.61 2.93 -9.04
N SER A 210 14.39 3.53 -7.87
CA SER A 210 14.30 4.99 -7.72
C SER A 210 15.63 5.69 -8.02
N LEU A 211 16.76 5.07 -7.67
CA LEU A 211 18.10 5.55 -8.02
C LEU A 211 18.29 5.58 -9.54
N ILE A 212 17.93 4.49 -10.22
CA ILE A 212 18.04 4.39 -11.68
C ILE A 212 17.14 5.43 -12.36
N LEU A 213 15.87 5.54 -11.93
CA LEU A 213 14.94 6.53 -12.48
C LEU A 213 15.47 7.95 -12.28
N GLY A 214 15.96 8.27 -11.08
CA GLY A 214 16.51 9.58 -10.77
C GLY A 214 17.79 9.91 -11.57
N ALA A 215 18.65 8.92 -11.79
CA ALA A 215 19.85 9.08 -12.60
C ALA A 215 19.51 9.30 -14.09
N VAL A 216 18.53 8.54 -14.63
CA VAL A 216 18.10 8.67 -16.03
C VAL A 216 17.45 10.03 -16.28
N PHE A 217 16.63 10.52 -15.37
CA PHE A 217 15.90 11.79 -15.54
C PHE A 217 16.66 13.00 -14.97
N GLY A 218 17.85 12.80 -14.38
CA GLY A 218 18.67 13.89 -13.81
C GLY A 218 18.02 14.59 -12.61
N THR A 219 17.17 13.90 -11.86
CA THR A 219 16.34 14.47 -10.77
C THR A 219 16.77 14.00 -9.38
N LEU A 220 17.93 13.35 -9.26
CA LEU A 220 18.41 12.79 -7.99
C LEU A 220 19.38 13.76 -7.30
N ASP A 221 19.04 14.13 -6.08
CA ASP A 221 19.91 14.86 -5.17
C ASP A 221 20.37 13.93 -4.04
N PHE A 222 21.70 13.74 -3.91
CA PHE A 222 22.31 12.92 -2.87
C PHE A 222 22.62 13.69 -1.58
N ALA A 223 22.49 15.01 -1.60
CA ALA A 223 22.82 15.88 -0.47
C ALA A 223 21.62 16.74 -0.05
N PRO A 224 20.45 16.13 0.26
CA PRO A 224 19.30 16.91 0.70
C PRO A 224 19.64 17.65 2.00
N PRO A 225 19.07 18.86 2.23
CA PRO A 225 19.25 19.61 3.47
C PRO A 225 18.92 18.75 4.69
N LEU A 226 19.59 18.98 5.80
CA LEU A 226 19.43 18.19 7.04
C LEU A 226 17.97 18.15 7.52
N ARG A 227 17.23 19.26 7.34
CA ARG A 227 15.80 19.33 7.67
C ARG A 227 14.98 18.35 6.81
N SER A 228 15.24 18.32 5.50
CA SER A 228 14.58 17.41 4.57
C SER A 228 14.94 15.96 4.88
N LEU A 229 16.20 15.68 5.20
CA LEU A 229 16.65 14.36 5.61
C LEU A 229 15.92 13.87 6.87
N GLY A 230 15.63 14.77 7.83
CA GLY A 230 14.80 14.45 8.99
C GLY A 230 13.38 13.99 8.63
N TRP A 231 12.72 14.67 7.70
CA TRP A 231 11.40 14.29 7.21
C TRP A 231 11.44 12.97 6.41
N LEU A 232 12.47 12.77 5.59
CA LEU A 232 12.70 11.53 4.84
C LEU A 232 12.96 10.34 5.79
N LEU A 233 13.71 10.54 6.87
CA LEU A 233 13.92 9.53 7.91
C LEU A 233 12.59 9.21 8.62
N MET A 234 11.80 10.22 8.98
CA MET A 234 10.49 10.02 9.58
C MET A 234 9.57 9.24 8.63
N LEU A 235 9.58 9.54 7.33
CA LEU A 235 8.86 8.81 6.30
C LEU A 235 9.29 7.33 6.21
N ALA A 236 10.61 7.07 6.25
CA ALA A 236 11.17 5.72 6.23
C ALA A 236 10.78 4.91 7.47
N VAL A 237 10.77 5.52 8.65
CA VAL A 237 10.40 4.87 9.90
C VAL A 237 8.89 4.62 9.95
N THR A 238 8.09 5.68 9.81
CA THR A 238 6.64 5.61 10.04
C THR A 238 5.93 4.84 8.94
N SER A 239 6.05 5.28 7.70
CA SER A 239 5.30 4.71 6.59
C SER A 239 5.97 3.45 6.03
N GLN A 240 7.26 3.53 5.66
CA GLN A 240 7.93 2.44 4.95
C GLN A 240 8.24 1.24 5.85
N THR A 241 8.53 1.47 7.13
CA THR A 241 8.85 0.37 8.05
C THR A 241 7.64 -0.01 8.89
N VAL A 242 7.19 0.86 9.79
CA VAL A 242 6.12 0.55 10.76
C VAL A 242 4.78 0.34 10.05
N GLY A 243 4.40 1.25 9.16
CA GLY A 243 3.14 1.21 8.44
C GLY A 243 3.00 -0.08 7.63
N TRP A 244 3.98 -0.36 6.78
CA TRP A 244 3.97 -1.59 5.95
C TRP A 244 4.06 -2.86 6.78
N MET A 245 4.88 -2.92 7.83
CA MET A 245 4.96 -4.09 8.72
C MET A 245 3.62 -4.37 9.40
N PHE A 246 2.93 -3.35 9.87
CA PHE A 246 1.64 -3.52 10.55
C PHE A 246 0.52 -3.90 9.57
N ILE A 247 0.45 -3.25 8.42
CA ILE A 247 -0.54 -3.60 7.38
C ILE A 247 -0.34 -5.04 6.90
N THR A 248 0.87 -5.40 6.48
CA THR A 248 1.15 -6.73 5.91
C THR A 248 0.99 -7.86 6.92
N SER A 249 1.27 -7.61 8.20
CA SER A 249 1.10 -8.61 9.26
C SER A 249 -0.36 -8.75 9.72
N SER A 250 -1.17 -7.69 9.62
CA SER A 250 -2.52 -7.65 10.20
C SER A 250 -3.62 -7.99 9.19
N LEU A 251 -3.53 -7.46 7.96
CA LEU A 251 -4.59 -7.63 6.94
C LEU A 251 -5.01 -9.09 6.70
N PRO A 252 -4.07 -10.06 6.60
CA PRO A 252 -4.46 -11.46 6.39
C PRO A 252 -5.27 -12.08 7.54
N ARG A 253 -5.23 -11.47 8.72
CA ARG A 253 -5.90 -11.94 9.94
C ARG A 253 -7.27 -11.28 10.16
N LEU A 254 -7.62 -10.28 9.35
CA LEU A 254 -8.85 -9.51 9.50
C LEU A 254 -9.99 -10.06 8.64
N PRO A 255 -11.23 -10.04 9.14
CA PRO A 255 -12.42 -10.23 8.32
C PRO A 255 -12.42 -9.21 7.16
N ARG A 256 -12.94 -9.62 5.99
CA ARG A 256 -12.95 -8.81 4.76
C ARG A 256 -13.57 -7.44 4.92
N ALA A 257 -14.69 -7.36 5.65
CA ALA A 257 -15.36 -6.09 5.90
C ALA A 257 -14.46 -5.11 6.66
N ILE A 258 -13.71 -5.59 7.66
CA ILE A 258 -12.78 -4.76 8.44
C ILE A 258 -11.57 -4.38 7.59
N SER A 259 -11.01 -5.31 6.80
CA SER A 259 -9.92 -5.00 5.87
C SER A 259 -10.28 -3.89 4.89
N SER A 260 -11.52 -3.92 4.34
CA SER A 260 -12.03 -2.88 3.45
C SER A 260 -12.15 -1.52 4.15
N LEU A 261 -12.58 -1.50 5.42
CA LEU A 261 -12.64 -0.27 6.21
C LEU A 261 -11.24 0.30 6.50
N MET A 262 -10.25 -0.57 6.75
CA MET A 262 -8.86 -0.14 6.96
C MET A 262 -8.25 0.46 5.68
N LEU A 263 -8.59 -0.07 4.51
CA LEU A 263 -8.16 0.51 3.24
C LEU A 263 -8.76 1.91 3.01
N LEU A 264 -10.00 2.14 3.43
CA LEU A 264 -10.64 3.46 3.34
C LEU A 264 -10.12 4.46 4.39
N LEU A 265 -9.62 3.97 5.52
CA LEU A 265 -9.04 4.85 6.52
C LEU A 265 -7.86 5.63 5.97
N GLN A 266 -7.08 5.04 5.05
CA GLN A 266 -5.88 5.68 4.49
C GLN A 266 -6.20 6.98 3.73
N PRO A 267 -7.04 7.00 2.68
CA PRO A 267 -7.30 8.24 1.95
C PRO A 267 -8.04 9.28 2.78
N VAL A 268 -8.94 8.86 3.68
CA VAL A 268 -9.65 9.78 4.57
C VAL A 268 -8.68 10.45 5.56
N ALA A 269 -7.81 9.64 6.19
CA ALA A 269 -6.81 10.16 7.10
C ALA A 269 -5.76 11.03 6.37
N ALA A 270 -5.34 10.65 5.15
CA ALA A 270 -4.41 11.44 4.36
C ALA A 270 -4.99 12.81 3.99
N LEU A 271 -6.26 12.85 3.57
CA LEU A 271 -6.96 14.11 3.27
C LEU A 271 -7.08 15.00 4.53
N GLY A 272 -7.44 14.39 5.67
CA GLY A 272 -7.52 15.10 6.96
C GLY A 272 -6.17 15.62 7.42
N LEU A 273 -5.10 14.82 7.32
CA LEU A 273 -3.74 15.23 7.68
C LEU A 273 -3.21 16.34 6.76
N ALA A 274 -3.46 16.25 5.45
CA ALA A 274 -3.09 17.27 4.49
C ALA A 274 -3.80 18.61 4.79
N ALA A 275 -5.09 18.56 5.11
CA ALA A 275 -5.84 19.75 5.51
C ALA A 275 -5.31 20.37 6.81
N LEU A 276 -4.99 19.55 7.82
CA LEU A 276 -4.55 20.04 9.14
C LEU A 276 -3.10 20.51 9.15
N VAL A 277 -2.18 19.80 8.48
CA VAL A 277 -0.73 20.05 8.58
C VAL A 277 -0.24 20.94 7.45
N LEU A 278 -0.74 20.74 6.23
CA LEU A 278 -0.32 21.48 5.04
C LEU A 278 -1.26 22.65 4.73
N SER A 279 -2.35 22.81 5.50
CA SER A 279 -3.40 23.80 5.24
C SER A 279 -4.04 23.64 3.85
N GLU A 280 -4.02 22.41 3.30
CA GLU A 280 -4.72 22.09 2.06
C GLU A 280 -6.23 22.35 2.26
N ARG A 281 -6.85 23.04 1.30
CA ARG A 281 -8.29 23.36 1.35
C ARG A 281 -8.99 22.78 0.12
N PRO A 282 -9.26 21.46 0.09
CA PRO A 282 -9.99 20.87 -1.01
C PRO A 282 -11.38 21.52 -1.13
N THR A 283 -11.79 21.80 -2.35
CA THR A 283 -13.12 22.34 -2.62
C THR A 283 -14.21 21.30 -2.32
N TRP A 284 -15.45 21.74 -2.11
CA TRP A 284 -16.58 20.82 -1.91
C TRP A 284 -16.76 19.84 -3.07
N VAL A 285 -16.45 20.29 -4.30
CA VAL A 285 -16.49 19.44 -5.49
C VAL A 285 -15.43 18.34 -5.41
N GLN A 286 -14.21 18.66 -4.97
CA GLN A 286 -13.13 17.69 -4.77
C GLN A 286 -13.45 16.72 -3.63
N LEU A 287 -14.03 17.20 -2.53
CA LEU A 287 -14.50 16.34 -1.43
C LEU A 287 -15.57 15.35 -1.89
N LEU A 288 -16.55 15.81 -2.69
CA LEU A 288 -17.57 14.95 -3.29
C LEU A 288 -16.91 13.90 -4.19
N GLY A 289 -15.95 14.29 -5.02
CA GLY A 289 -15.18 13.38 -5.86
C GLY A 289 -14.43 12.32 -5.03
N ALA A 290 -13.78 12.72 -3.94
CA ALA A 290 -13.11 11.81 -3.02
C ALA A 290 -14.07 10.80 -2.38
N VAL A 291 -15.27 11.24 -1.97
CA VAL A 291 -16.33 10.39 -1.43
C VAL A 291 -16.81 9.37 -2.48
N LEU A 292 -16.99 9.79 -3.74
CA LEU A 292 -17.40 8.90 -4.83
C LEU A 292 -16.32 7.86 -5.14
N ILE A 293 -15.04 8.25 -5.18
CA ILE A 293 -13.91 7.31 -5.37
C ILE A 293 -13.87 6.31 -4.23
N CYS A 294 -13.85 6.79 -2.98
CA CYS A 294 -13.80 5.92 -1.80
C CYS A 294 -15.01 4.97 -1.73
N GLY A 295 -16.20 5.46 -2.03
CA GLY A 295 -17.43 4.66 -2.08
C GLY A 295 -17.39 3.59 -3.16
N GLY A 296 -16.96 3.95 -4.37
CA GLY A 296 -16.78 3.01 -5.48
C GLY A 296 -15.71 1.95 -5.19
N VAL A 297 -14.56 2.38 -4.65
CA VAL A 297 -13.48 1.48 -4.21
C VAL A 297 -13.99 0.51 -3.14
N LEU A 298 -14.76 0.99 -2.16
CA LEU A 298 -15.35 0.15 -1.12
C LEU A 298 -16.33 -0.89 -1.69
N ALA A 299 -17.17 -0.47 -2.65
CA ALA A 299 -18.12 -1.36 -3.32
C ALA A 299 -17.38 -2.49 -4.07
N VAL A 300 -16.26 -2.18 -4.72
CA VAL A 300 -15.38 -3.16 -5.40
C VAL A 300 -14.67 -4.05 -4.38
N ALA A 301 -14.03 -3.49 -3.36
CA ALA A 301 -13.20 -4.21 -2.40
C ALA A 301 -13.98 -5.25 -1.57
N ARG A 302 -15.23 -4.99 -1.24
CA ARG A 302 -16.08 -5.92 -0.48
C ARG A 302 -16.38 -7.22 -1.24
N HIS A 303 -16.23 -7.25 -2.56
CA HIS A 303 -16.63 -8.37 -3.42
C HIS A 303 -15.48 -8.99 -4.22
N ALA A 304 -14.35 -8.31 -4.36
CA ALA A 304 -13.19 -8.79 -5.12
C ALA A 304 -12.37 -9.88 -4.40
N MET A 305 -12.70 -10.21 -3.16
CA MET A 305 -12.04 -11.31 -2.44
C MET A 305 -12.92 -12.56 -2.46
N PRO A 306 -12.52 -13.65 -3.18
CA PRO A 306 -13.26 -14.92 -3.14
C PRO A 306 -13.39 -15.44 -1.71
N GLY A 307 -14.56 -15.99 -1.38
CA GLY A 307 -14.83 -16.54 -0.06
C GLY A 307 -13.91 -17.70 0.32
N THR A 308 -13.06 -17.53 1.32
CA THR A 308 -12.42 -18.67 2.01
C THR A 308 -13.42 -19.51 2.82
N GLY A 309 -14.73 -19.34 2.57
CA GLY A 309 -15.82 -20.03 3.26
C GLY A 309 -16.44 -21.21 2.51
N ASP A 310 -16.09 -21.41 1.24
CA ASP A 310 -16.55 -22.60 0.54
C ASP A 310 -15.48 -23.71 0.71
N LYS A 311 -15.47 -24.33 1.90
CA LYS A 311 -14.86 -25.64 2.06
C LYS A 311 -15.57 -26.56 1.08
N PRO A 312 -14.86 -27.28 0.20
CA PRO A 312 -15.50 -28.23 -0.69
C PRO A 312 -16.33 -29.21 0.19
N ASP A 313 -17.61 -29.27 -0.07
CA ASP A 313 -18.54 -30.19 0.58
C ASP A 313 -18.00 -31.61 0.41
N PRO A 314 -17.55 -32.27 1.50
CA PRO A 314 -16.99 -33.62 1.42
C PRO A 314 -17.99 -34.65 0.89
N THR A 315 -19.28 -34.30 0.76
CA THR A 315 -20.32 -35.18 0.24
C THR A 315 -20.31 -35.27 -1.29
N ARG A 316 -19.75 -34.29 -2.01
CA ARG A 316 -19.67 -34.29 -3.48
C ARG A 316 -18.58 -35.23 -4.05
N LEU A 317 -17.65 -35.70 -3.23
CA LEU A 317 -16.61 -36.63 -3.65
C LEU A 317 -17.03 -38.11 -3.55
N ARG A 318 -18.15 -38.43 -2.88
CA ARG A 318 -18.67 -39.80 -2.77
C ARG A 318 -19.59 -40.25 -3.91
N GLY A 319 -20.00 -39.36 -4.80
CA GLY A 319 -20.95 -39.65 -5.89
C GLY A 319 -20.34 -40.03 -7.24
N ARG A 320 -18.99 -40.24 -7.34
CA ARG A 320 -18.32 -40.61 -8.61
C ARG A 320 -17.57 -41.95 -8.57
N ALA A 321 -17.80 -42.77 -7.54
CA ALA A 321 -17.31 -44.14 -7.47
C ALA A 321 -18.51 -45.05 -7.23
N GLY A 322 -19.32 -45.22 -8.26
CA GLY A 322 -20.39 -46.16 -8.37
C GLY A 322 -20.66 -46.40 -9.86
#